data_f8e0cf335fbf2ab7a19190e7ed4275da
#
_entry.id   f8e0cf335fbf2ab7a19190e7ed4275da
#
_cell.length_a   1.000
_cell.length_b   1.000
_cell.length_c   1.000
_cell.angle_alpha   90.00
_cell.angle_beta   90.00
_cell.angle_gamma   90.00
#
_symmetry.space_group_name_H-M   'P 1'
#
loop_
_entity.id
_entity.type
_entity.pdbx_description
1 polymer ?
#
loop_
_entity_poly.entity_id
_entity_poly.type
_entity_poly.pdbx_seq_one_letter_code
_entity_poly.pdbx_strand_id
1 'polypeptide(L)'
;MDFFMNMDPPTVTAQEHKVTMVGGRPHFYDPAPVKDARKQLTAHLLPHKPKEPFIGAVALSAVWLFPKGKRHKHGEWRVTKPDTDNLQKLLKDCMTKCGFWKDDAQVVRETVEKRWSDEPAGIYIEITDLEV
;
A
#
# COMPACT_ATOMS: atom_id res chain seq x y z
N MET A 1 -8.29 -12.74 -7.38
CA MET A 1 -7.17 -12.05 -8.04
C MET A 1 -6.03 -11.89 -7.05
N ASP A 2 -4.86 -12.37 -7.41
CA ASP A 2 -3.68 -12.22 -6.55
C ASP A 2 -2.44 -11.93 -7.40
N PHE A 3 -1.50 -11.19 -6.82
CA PHE A 3 -0.25 -10.85 -7.49
C PHE A 3 0.80 -10.40 -6.48
N PHE A 4 2.05 -10.46 -6.89
CA PHE A 4 3.19 -10.01 -6.11
C PHE A 4 3.88 -8.84 -6.79
N MET A 5 4.13 -7.76 -6.03
CA MET A 5 4.89 -6.62 -6.51
C MET A 5 6.31 -6.70 -5.98
N ASN A 6 7.26 -6.92 -6.86
CA ASN A 6 8.69 -7.01 -6.52
C ASN A 6 9.25 -5.59 -6.37
N MET A 7 9.32 -5.13 -5.14
CA MET A 7 9.79 -3.79 -4.80
C MET A 7 10.12 -3.74 -3.31
N ASP A 8 10.96 -2.82 -2.90
CA ASP A 8 11.11 -2.55 -1.47
C ASP A 8 9.88 -1.78 -1.00
N PRO A 9 9.11 -2.34 -0.04
CA PRO A 9 7.93 -1.63 0.45
C PRO A 9 8.32 -0.29 1.08
N PRO A 10 7.47 0.74 0.95
CA PRO A 10 7.77 2.05 1.53
C PRO A 10 7.78 2.01 3.05
N THR A 11 8.64 2.80 3.65
CA THR A 11 8.70 2.98 5.10
C THR A 11 8.12 4.32 5.55
N VAL A 12 7.74 5.17 4.60
CA VAL A 12 7.04 6.44 4.85
C VAL A 12 5.62 6.35 4.31
N THR A 13 4.71 7.06 4.94
CA THR A 13 3.28 6.98 4.62
C THR A 13 2.64 8.36 4.54
N ALA A 14 1.36 8.39 4.13
CA ALA A 14 0.59 9.61 4.00
C ALA A 14 0.41 10.36 5.35
N GLN A 15 0.70 9.71 6.47
CA GLN A 15 0.62 10.37 7.79
C GLN A 15 1.73 11.41 7.98
N GLU A 16 2.71 11.46 7.10
CA GLU A 16 3.84 12.38 7.20
C GLU A 16 3.60 13.68 6.40
N HIS A 17 2.36 14.13 6.34
CA HIS A 17 2.01 15.38 5.66
C HIS A 17 2.75 16.58 6.27
N LYS A 18 3.19 17.48 5.40
CA LYS A 18 3.76 18.75 5.78
C LYS A 18 2.75 19.87 5.54
N VAL A 19 2.96 21.00 6.21
CA VAL A 19 2.13 22.18 6.06
C VAL A 19 3.02 23.36 5.70
N THR A 20 2.60 24.14 4.71
CA THR A 20 3.22 25.41 4.37
C THR A 20 2.13 26.48 4.23
N MET A 21 2.52 27.74 4.28
CA MET A 21 1.59 28.86 4.10
C MET A 21 1.65 29.34 2.66
N VAL A 22 0.50 29.41 2.02
CA VAL A 22 0.34 29.93 0.65
C VAL A 22 -0.75 30.99 0.68
N GLY A 23 -0.40 32.23 0.35
CA GLY A 23 -1.37 33.34 0.36
C GLY A 23 -2.05 33.55 1.70
N GLY A 24 -1.34 33.31 2.81
CA GLY A 24 -1.89 33.44 4.16
C GLY A 24 -2.76 32.29 4.61
N ARG A 25 -2.86 31.21 3.82
CA ARG A 25 -3.66 30.01 4.15
C ARG A 25 -2.75 28.80 4.31
N PRO A 26 -3.07 27.87 5.25
CA PRO A 26 -2.32 26.64 5.36
C PRO A 26 -2.53 25.78 4.12
N HIS A 27 -1.45 25.21 3.60
CA HIS A 27 -1.45 24.32 2.46
C HIS A 27 -0.80 23.00 2.89
N PHE A 28 -1.56 21.91 2.80
CA PHE A 28 -1.09 20.58 3.16
C PHE A 28 -0.52 19.89 1.92
N TYR A 29 0.63 19.27 2.06
CA TYR A 29 1.27 18.56 0.97
C TYR A 29 2.03 17.34 1.48
N ASP A 30 2.20 16.33 0.60
CA ASP A 30 3.04 15.18 0.89
C ASP A 30 4.50 15.58 0.75
N PRO A 31 5.37 15.23 1.72
CA PRO A 31 6.80 15.38 1.51
C PRO A 31 7.30 14.48 0.37
N ALA A 32 8.46 14.81 -0.21
CA ALA A 32 9.01 14.09 -1.35
C ALA A 32 9.08 12.57 -1.16
N PRO A 33 9.52 12.04 0.00
CA PRO A 33 9.54 10.58 0.18
C PRO A 33 8.16 9.93 0.09
N VAL A 34 7.10 10.60 0.55
CA VAL A 34 5.73 10.10 0.44
C VAL A 34 5.25 10.13 -1.00
N LYS A 35 5.56 11.20 -1.73
CA LYS A 35 5.24 11.28 -3.17
C LYS A 35 5.93 10.16 -3.95
N ASP A 36 7.19 9.89 -3.65
CA ASP A 36 7.94 8.81 -4.28
C ASP A 36 7.34 7.44 -3.97
N ALA A 37 6.91 7.22 -2.72
CA ALA A 37 6.25 5.98 -2.33
C ALA A 37 4.95 5.77 -3.12
N ARG A 38 4.13 6.81 -3.28
CA ARG A 38 2.91 6.75 -4.07
C ARG A 38 3.21 6.45 -5.54
N LYS A 39 4.21 7.10 -6.09
CA LYS A 39 4.62 6.90 -7.48
C LYS A 39 5.08 5.47 -7.73
N GLN A 40 5.90 4.91 -6.84
CA GLN A 40 6.39 3.54 -6.97
C GLN A 40 5.27 2.52 -6.82
N LEU A 41 4.40 2.69 -5.83
CA LEU A 41 3.25 1.81 -5.64
C LEU A 41 2.36 1.83 -6.88
N THR A 42 2.04 3.00 -7.39
CA THR A 42 1.21 3.15 -8.59
C THR A 42 1.84 2.45 -9.78
N ALA A 43 3.15 2.64 -9.99
CA ALA A 43 3.86 2.00 -11.10
C ALA A 43 3.81 0.47 -11.03
N HIS A 44 3.89 -0.10 -9.82
CA HIS A 44 3.83 -1.55 -9.64
C HIS A 44 2.40 -2.09 -9.66
N LEU A 45 1.42 -1.29 -9.30
CA LEU A 45 0.01 -1.69 -9.31
C LEU A 45 -0.58 -1.71 -10.72
N LEU A 46 -0.22 -0.73 -11.56
CA LEU A 46 -0.81 -0.57 -12.90
C LEU A 46 -0.78 -1.82 -13.78
N PRO A 47 0.31 -2.60 -13.83
CA PRO A 47 0.32 -3.83 -14.65
C PRO A 47 -0.68 -4.88 -14.19
N HIS A 48 -1.16 -4.80 -12.95
CA HIS A 48 -2.10 -5.76 -12.35
C HIS A 48 -3.52 -5.24 -12.28
N LYS A 49 -3.75 -4.03 -12.73
CA LYS A 49 -5.08 -3.41 -12.75
C LYS A 49 -6.09 -4.33 -13.42
N PRO A 50 -7.27 -4.59 -12.81
CA PRO A 50 -8.30 -5.39 -13.45
C PRO A 50 -8.83 -4.67 -14.69
N LYS A 51 -9.33 -5.45 -15.64
CA LYS A 51 -9.91 -4.93 -16.88
C LYS A 51 -11.05 -3.95 -16.58
N GLU A 52 -11.89 -4.33 -15.62
CA GLU A 52 -12.97 -3.48 -15.11
C GLU A 52 -12.85 -3.40 -13.59
N PRO A 53 -13.10 -2.21 -13.01
CA PRO A 53 -13.06 -2.07 -11.55
C PRO A 53 -14.03 -3.02 -10.86
N PHE A 54 -13.66 -3.50 -9.66
CA PHE A 54 -14.62 -4.19 -8.81
C PHE A 54 -15.76 -3.24 -8.45
N ILE A 55 -17.00 -3.71 -8.57
CA ILE A 55 -18.19 -2.86 -8.42
C ILE A 55 -18.71 -2.84 -6.98
N GLY A 56 -18.72 -3.99 -6.31
CA GLY A 56 -19.29 -4.14 -4.99
C GLY A 56 -18.26 -4.37 -3.91
N ALA A 57 -18.65 -5.09 -2.87
CA ALA A 57 -17.80 -5.39 -1.73
C ALA A 57 -16.63 -6.29 -2.11
N VAL A 58 -15.45 -5.95 -1.61
CA VAL A 58 -14.24 -6.74 -1.81
C VAL A 58 -13.54 -7.00 -0.49
N ALA A 59 -12.80 -8.12 -0.43
CA ALA A 59 -11.85 -8.40 0.63
C ALA A 59 -10.45 -8.15 0.10
N LEU A 60 -9.63 -7.47 0.88
CA LEU A 60 -8.23 -7.18 0.54
C LEU A 60 -7.31 -7.83 1.57
N SER A 61 -6.31 -8.56 1.07
CA SER A 61 -5.24 -9.09 1.90
C SER A 61 -3.90 -8.59 1.36
N ALA A 62 -3.05 -8.10 2.24
CA ALA A 62 -1.72 -7.64 1.87
C ALA A 62 -0.67 -8.17 2.84
N VAL A 63 0.40 -8.73 2.30
CA VAL A 63 1.57 -9.14 3.07
C VAL A 63 2.74 -8.28 2.60
N TRP A 64 3.24 -7.46 3.53
CA TRP A 64 4.34 -6.53 3.29
C TRP A 64 5.64 -7.19 3.70
N LEU A 65 6.50 -7.48 2.72
CA LEU A 65 7.77 -8.17 2.92
C LEU A 65 8.91 -7.16 2.78
N PHE A 66 9.47 -6.77 3.92
CA PHE A 66 10.56 -5.80 3.97
C PHE A 66 11.92 -6.50 3.93
N PRO A 67 12.92 -5.92 3.26
CA PRO A 67 14.26 -6.51 3.22
C PRO A 67 14.82 -6.70 4.63
N LYS A 68 15.18 -7.96 4.95
CA LYS A 68 15.55 -8.32 6.33
C LYS A 68 16.92 -7.78 6.78
N GLY A 69 17.81 -7.49 5.85
CA GLY A 69 19.16 -7.12 6.21
C GLY A 69 19.89 -8.23 6.97
N LYS A 70 20.79 -7.84 7.87
CA LYS A 70 21.60 -8.78 8.64
C LYS A 70 21.05 -9.08 10.04
N ARG A 71 20.07 -8.28 10.51
CA ARG A 71 19.57 -8.35 11.89
C ARG A 71 18.34 -9.22 12.08
N HIS A 72 17.64 -9.51 10.98
CA HIS A 72 16.36 -10.20 11.03
C HIS A 72 16.41 -11.49 10.24
N LYS A 73 15.47 -12.39 10.53
CA LYS A 73 15.36 -13.68 9.84
C LYS A 73 14.21 -13.60 8.84
N HIS A 74 14.31 -14.40 7.79
CA HIS A 74 13.23 -14.55 6.83
C HIS A 74 11.95 -15.01 7.52
N GLY A 75 10.85 -14.28 7.29
CA GLY A 75 9.56 -14.59 7.88
C GLY A 75 9.32 -14.01 9.27
N GLU A 76 10.33 -13.39 9.86
CA GLU A 76 10.20 -12.76 11.18
C GLU A 76 9.18 -11.60 11.10
N TRP A 77 8.33 -11.47 12.13
CA TRP A 77 7.40 -10.35 12.20
C TRP A 77 8.14 -9.02 12.32
N ARG A 78 7.74 -8.04 11.55
CA ARG A 78 8.27 -6.69 11.69
C ARG A 78 7.43 -5.92 12.70
N VAL A 79 7.98 -5.65 13.86
CA VAL A 79 7.27 -4.99 14.97
C VAL A 79 7.59 -3.50 15.09
N THR A 80 8.25 -2.93 14.09
CA THR A 80 8.60 -1.51 14.03
C THR A 80 7.76 -0.79 12.98
N LYS A 81 7.80 0.55 12.98
CA LYS A 81 7.13 1.34 11.96
C LYS A 81 7.58 0.94 10.55
N PRO A 82 6.74 1.11 9.53
CA PRO A 82 5.45 1.81 9.56
C PRO A 82 4.32 0.95 10.11
N ASP A 83 3.26 1.61 10.61
CA ASP A 83 2.08 0.93 11.15
C ASP A 83 1.22 0.34 10.03
N THR A 84 0.53 -0.75 10.33
CA THR A 84 -0.30 -1.46 9.34
C THR A 84 -1.41 -0.59 8.77
N ASP A 85 -2.08 0.20 9.59
CA ASP A 85 -3.16 1.08 9.13
C ASP A 85 -2.65 2.13 8.14
N ASN A 86 -1.47 2.70 8.40
CA ASN A 86 -0.86 3.70 7.52
C ASN A 86 -0.43 3.10 6.18
N LEU A 87 0.15 1.90 6.20
CA LEU A 87 0.51 1.19 4.98
C LEU A 87 -0.73 0.88 4.14
N GLN A 88 -1.77 0.37 4.78
CA GLN A 88 -3.00 -0.01 4.08
C GLN A 88 -3.72 1.22 3.52
N LYS A 89 -3.71 2.34 4.25
CA LYS A 89 -4.29 3.58 3.73
C LYS A 89 -3.55 4.03 2.46
N LEU A 90 -2.24 4.03 2.48
CA LEU A 90 -1.43 4.40 1.33
C LEU A 90 -1.71 3.47 0.14
N LEU A 91 -1.72 2.16 0.39
CA LEU A 91 -1.98 1.16 -0.64
C LEU A 91 -3.37 1.34 -1.26
N LYS A 92 -4.40 1.45 -0.42
CA LYS A 92 -5.78 1.59 -0.91
C LYS A 92 -5.99 2.88 -1.69
N ASP A 93 -5.38 3.98 -1.26
CA ASP A 93 -5.41 5.23 -2.01
C ASP A 93 -4.85 5.06 -3.41
N CYS A 94 -3.71 4.38 -3.52
CA CYS A 94 -3.08 4.12 -4.83
C CYS A 94 -3.92 3.16 -5.67
N MET A 95 -4.49 2.11 -5.07
CA MET A 95 -5.34 1.15 -5.78
C MET A 95 -6.61 1.82 -6.31
N THR A 96 -7.19 2.72 -5.54
CA THR A 96 -8.36 3.50 -5.97
C THR A 96 -8.01 4.34 -7.18
N LYS A 97 -6.88 5.04 -7.14
CA LYS A 97 -6.42 5.87 -8.25
C LYS A 97 -6.11 5.06 -9.50
N CYS A 98 -5.59 3.84 -9.33
CA CYS A 98 -5.31 2.95 -10.45
C CYS A 98 -6.57 2.36 -11.08
N GLY A 99 -7.71 2.41 -10.40
CA GLY A 99 -8.96 1.87 -10.94
C GLY A 99 -9.25 0.43 -10.54
N PHE A 100 -8.72 -0.05 -9.44
CA PHE A 100 -9.09 -1.39 -8.92
C PHE A 100 -10.55 -1.39 -8.46
N TRP A 101 -11.00 -0.28 -7.91
CA TRP A 101 -12.37 -0.02 -7.49
C TRP A 101 -12.63 1.48 -7.57
N LYS A 102 -13.88 1.88 -7.38
CA LYS A 102 -14.26 3.29 -7.44
C LYS A 102 -13.94 4.01 -6.14
N ASP A 103 -14.11 3.31 -5.01
CA ASP A 103 -13.98 3.88 -3.68
C ASP A 103 -13.43 2.82 -2.74
N ASP A 104 -12.44 3.17 -1.91
CA ASP A 104 -11.87 2.23 -0.95
C ASP A 104 -12.85 1.80 0.15
N ALA A 105 -14.00 2.50 0.27
CA ALA A 105 -15.11 2.05 1.12
C ALA A 105 -15.66 0.69 0.69
N GLN A 106 -15.39 0.25 -0.54
CA GLN A 106 -15.76 -1.08 -1.03
C GLN A 106 -14.96 -2.20 -0.35
N VAL A 107 -13.83 -1.87 0.26
CA VAL A 107 -13.03 -2.85 1.01
C VAL A 107 -13.69 -3.05 2.37
N VAL A 108 -14.42 -4.17 2.51
CA VAL A 108 -15.23 -4.46 3.70
C VAL A 108 -14.61 -5.51 4.61
N ARG A 109 -13.56 -6.18 4.14
CA ARG A 109 -12.76 -7.13 4.92
C ARG A 109 -11.32 -6.95 4.53
N GLU A 110 -10.44 -6.89 5.54
CA GLU A 110 -9.05 -6.58 5.29
C GLU A 110 -8.15 -7.37 6.22
N THR A 111 -7.08 -7.96 5.67
CA THR A 111 -6.01 -8.56 6.45
C THR A 111 -4.69 -7.95 6.01
N VAL A 112 -3.77 -7.79 6.96
CA VAL A 112 -2.48 -7.20 6.69
C VAL A 112 -1.41 -7.82 7.59
N GLU A 113 -0.26 -8.12 6.99
CA GLU A 113 0.90 -8.63 7.72
C GLU A 113 2.13 -7.85 7.32
N LYS A 114 3.04 -7.67 8.28
CA LYS A 114 4.36 -7.09 8.05
C LYS A 114 5.42 -8.11 8.48
N ARG A 115 6.30 -8.47 7.55
CA ARG A 115 7.37 -9.44 7.81
C ARG A 115 8.69 -8.95 7.22
N TRP A 116 9.77 -9.41 7.83
CA TRP A 116 11.10 -9.31 7.24
C TRP A 116 11.29 -10.48 6.28
N SER A 117 11.97 -10.26 5.17
CA SER A 117 12.14 -11.36 4.21
C SER A 117 13.50 -11.33 3.50
N ASP A 118 13.89 -12.52 3.00
CA ASP A 118 14.93 -12.64 1.99
C ASP A 118 14.45 -12.00 0.69
N GLU A 119 15.34 -11.82 -0.26
CA GLU A 119 14.96 -11.39 -1.61
C GLU A 119 14.09 -12.47 -2.30
N PRO A 120 13.07 -12.09 -3.05
CA PRO A 120 12.67 -10.71 -3.30
C PRO A 120 11.81 -10.14 -2.16
N ALA A 121 12.09 -8.90 -1.77
CA ALA A 121 11.17 -8.13 -0.95
C ALA A 121 10.00 -7.67 -1.82
N GLY A 122 8.87 -7.35 -1.21
CA GLY A 122 7.74 -6.89 -1.98
C GLY A 122 6.43 -6.91 -1.22
N ILE A 123 5.34 -6.85 -1.97
CA ILE A 123 4.00 -6.82 -1.41
C ILE A 123 3.16 -7.86 -2.14
N TYR A 124 2.67 -8.84 -1.39
CA TYR A 124 1.75 -9.84 -1.92
C TYR A 124 0.32 -9.38 -1.68
N ILE A 125 -0.46 -9.28 -2.73
CA ILE A 125 -1.83 -8.75 -2.68
C ILE A 125 -2.81 -9.80 -3.18
N GLU A 126 -3.90 -9.94 -2.42
CA GLU A 126 -5.03 -10.78 -2.78
C GLU A 126 -6.30 -9.96 -2.69
N ILE A 127 -7.11 -9.99 -3.74
CA ILE A 127 -8.41 -9.32 -3.76
C ILE A 127 -9.47 -10.36 -4.07
N THR A 128 -10.46 -10.46 -3.19
CA THR A 128 -11.60 -11.36 -3.37
C THR A 128 -12.85 -10.54 -3.62
N ASP A 129 -13.52 -10.81 -4.75
CA ASP A 129 -14.81 -10.21 -5.05
C ASP A 129 -15.88 -10.92 -4.21
N LEU A 130 -16.51 -10.18 -3.30
CA LEU A 130 -17.51 -10.74 -2.39
C LEU A 130 -18.93 -10.73 -2.97
N GLU A 131 -19.09 -10.20 -4.18
CA GLU A 131 -20.38 -10.09 -4.86
C GLU A 131 -20.66 -11.24 -5.83
N VAL A 132 -19.82 -12.23 -5.86
CA VAL A 132 -20.02 -13.42 -6.72
C VAL A 132 -20.76 -14.53 -6.00
#